data_800972cf99861ce2c98271ad6bd731af
#
_entry.id   800972cf99861ce2c98271ad6bd731af
#
_cell.length_a   1.000
_cell.length_b   1.000
_cell.length_c   1.000
_cell.angle_alpha   90.00
_cell.angle_beta   90.00
_cell.angle_gamma   90.00
#
_symmetry.space_group_name_H-M   'P 1'
#
loop_
_entity.id
_entity.type
_entity.pdbx_description
1 polymer ?
#
loop_
_entity_poly.entity_id
_entity_poly.type
_entity_poly.pdbx_seq_one_letter_code
_entity_poly.pdbx_strand_id
1 'polypeptide(L)'
;MIIKKEKKGDVMVYYVKKNISDEKMVAMKGKFIQPSQIDFIIKDNADVYAVDSDSDSDSDSDSDTESVGKSKKLLIRFRKNKLTKKKIEDFYDNVIEFAEVETSARGVASGSDSRITGYNPKIKSNILGYIDKLSVSQKAILKRKGMKILPVRETRFNRDYPENFAKAVPLIKEIDEYYEKYAPEYYKKQRQKANQTPFKICGTSFTTVTTNVNFQTAIHKDKGDDEEGFGNLVVIEKGKYSGAETCFPQYGIGVDVRYGDVLYMNVHEWHANLPMKKSGEDAKRLSIVCYLRYNLWDMTKHMSKNTMANHTRKLRSILGKNVTKDMKNKNRTNKYNKNISSIPNKKSKTLKAR
;
A
#
# COMPACT_ATOMS: atom_id res chain seq x y z
N MET A 1 -5.57 -13.54 19.83
CA MET A 1 -5.39 -13.28 21.31
C MET A 1 -3.90 -13.30 21.65
N ILE A 2 -3.43 -12.34 22.44
CA ILE A 2 -2.04 -12.33 22.94
C ILE A 2 -1.90 -13.42 24.01
N ILE A 3 -0.90 -14.31 23.84
CA ILE A 3 -0.61 -15.41 24.78
C ILE A 3 0.66 -15.15 25.61
N LYS A 4 1.60 -14.39 25.06
CA LYS A 4 2.85 -14.01 25.73
C LYS A 4 3.33 -12.66 25.24
N LYS A 5 3.97 -11.88 26.11
CA LYS A 5 4.70 -10.66 25.75
C LYS A 5 6.04 -10.61 26.47
N GLU A 6 7.06 -10.13 25.80
CA GLU A 6 8.40 -9.93 26.36
C GLU A 6 9.01 -8.66 25.80
N LYS A 7 9.89 -8.01 26.56
CA LYS A 7 10.58 -6.78 26.14
C LYS A 7 12.02 -7.13 25.73
N LYS A 8 12.42 -6.72 24.51
CA LYS A 8 13.79 -6.88 24.00
C LYS A 8 14.34 -5.50 23.60
N GLY A 9 15.11 -4.89 24.49
CA GLY A 9 15.56 -3.51 24.33
C GLY A 9 14.38 -2.53 24.30
N ASP A 10 14.25 -1.76 23.21
CA ASP A 10 13.15 -0.83 22.96
C ASP A 10 11.96 -1.46 22.16
N VAL A 11 12.02 -2.77 21.92
CA VAL A 11 11.01 -3.50 21.15
C VAL A 11 10.20 -4.41 22.08
N MET A 12 8.87 -4.33 21.98
CA MET A 12 7.96 -5.28 22.61
C MET A 12 7.72 -6.45 21.66
N VAL A 13 7.93 -7.68 22.12
CA VAL A 13 7.65 -8.90 21.35
C VAL A 13 6.34 -9.51 21.86
N TYR A 14 5.40 -9.70 20.94
CA TYR A 14 4.10 -10.33 21.19
C TYR A 14 4.02 -11.67 20.51
N TYR A 15 3.51 -12.65 21.21
CA TYR A 15 3.13 -13.95 20.66
C TYR A 15 1.61 -14.04 20.68
N VAL A 16 1.02 -14.36 19.55
CA VAL A 16 -0.43 -14.35 19.36
C VAL A 16 -0.94 -15.67 18.78
N LYS A 17 -2.12 -16.09 19.25
CA LYS A 17 -2.89 -17.19 18.63
C LYS A 17 -4.12 -16.62 17.90
N LYS A 18 -4.60 -17.34 16.88
CA LYS A 18 -5.88 -17.04 16.24
C LYS A 18 -7.01 -17.12 17.29
N ASN A 19 -7.89 -16.13 17.32
CA ASN A 19 -9.13 -16.13 18.12
C ASN A 19 -10.40 -16.24 17.26
N ILE A 20 -10.24 -16.19 15.94
CA ILE A 20 -11.31 -16.40 14.96
C ILE A 20 -10.84 -17.50 14.01
N SER A 21 -11.71 -18.50 13.75
CA SER A 21 -11.40 -19.60 12.83
C SER A 21 -11.27 -19.12 11.38
N ASP A 22 -10.60 -19.90 10.54
CA ASP A 22 -10.40 -19.56 9.13
C ASP A 22 -11.73 -19.50 8.37
N GLU A 23 -12.70 -20.37 8.70
CA GLU A 23 -14.04 -20.36 8.10
C GLU A 23 -14.80 -19.07 8.42
N LYS A 24 -14.76 -18.62 9.67
CA LYS A 24 -15.35 -17.34 10.08
C LYS A 24 -14.69 -16.16 9.37
N MET A 25 -13.36 -16.18 9.24
CA MET A 25 -12.63 -15.13 8.50
C MET A 25 -13.01 -15.10 7.01
N VAL A 26 -13.20 -16.28 6.38
CA VAL A 26 -13.71 -16.36 5.00
C VAL A 26 -15.12 -15.76 4.89
N ALA A 27 -15.99 -16.00 5.86
CA ALA A 27 -17.35 -15.43 5.90
C ALA A 27 -17.36 -13.91 6.17
N MET A 28 -16.29 -13.39 6.79
CA MET A 28 -16.11 -11.94 7.04
C MET A 28 -15.40 -11.20 5.91
N LYS A 29 -14.89 -11.91 4.93
CA LYS A 29 -14.18 -11.33 3.78
C LYS A 29 -15.00 -10.23 3.10
N GLY A 30 -14.38 -9.07 2.89
CA GLY A 30 -15.02 -7.90 2.28
C GLY A 30 -15.92 -7.09 3.23
N LYS A 31 -16.03 -7.46 4.51
CA LYS A 31 -16.73 -6.68 5.53
C LYS A 31 -15.76 -5.70 6.20
N PHE A 32 -16.26 -4.52 6.55
CA PHE A 32 -15.51 -3.55 7.34
C PHE A 32 -15.53 -3.95 8.81
N ILE A 33 -14.38 -3.79 9.47
CA ILE A 33 -14.24 -4.05 10.91
C ILE A 33 -14.64 -2.85 11.75
N GLN A 34 -15.04 -3.13 12.99
CA GLN A 34 -15.35 -2.15 14.03
C GLN A 34 -14.33 -2.22 15.16
N PRO A 35 -14.13 -1.14 15.94
CA PRO A 35 -13.20 -1.14 17.07
C PRO A 35 -13.40 -2.28 18.07
N SER A 36 -14.65 -2.69 18.30
CA SER A 36 -15.01 -3.81 19.21
C SER A 36 -14.48 -5.19 18.78
N GLN A 37 -13.96 -5.32 17.55
CA GLN A 37 -13.40 -6.55 17.03
C GLN A 37 -11.88 -6.64 17.20
N ILE A 38 -11.27 -5.61 17.81
CA ILE A 38 -9.83 -5.51 18.05
C ILE A 38 -9.58 -5.35 19.55
N ASP A 39 -8.92 -6.32 20.13
CA ASP A 39 -8.69 -6.40 21.57
C ASP A 39 -7.54 -5.49 22.02
N PHE A 40 -6.55 -5.28 21.13
CA PHE A 40 -5.32 -4.57 21.50
C PHE A 40 -4.73 -3.77 20.32
N ILE A 41 -4.35 -2.52 20.58
CA ILE A 41 -3.69 -1.64 19.63
C ILE A 41 -2.23 -1.43 20.04
N ILE A 42 -1.32 -1.81 19.15
CA ILE A 42 0.13 -1.60 19.27
C ILE A 42 0.45 -0.17 18.89
N LYS A 43 1.13 0.57 19.77
CA LYS A 43 1.49 1.98 19.58
C LYS A 43 2.99 2.25 19.58
N ASP A 44 3.80 1.27 20.00
CA ASP A 44 5.24 1.40 20.13
C ASP A 44 5.97 0.32 19.33
N ASN A 45 7.31 0.41 19.27
CA ASN A 45 8.13 -0.58 18.55
C ASN A 45 7.76 -1.99 18.95
N ALA A 46 7.41 -2.82 17.98
CA ALA A 46 6.96 -4.18 18.27
C ALA A 46 7.31 -5.18 17.16
N ASP A 47 7.50 -6.42 17.57
CA ASP A 47 7.48 -7.62 16.74
C ASP A 47 6.32 -8.51 17.17
N VAL A 48 5.55 -9.04 16.23
CA VAL A 48 4.42 -9.93 16.52
C VAL A 48 4.60 -11.25 15.79
N TYR A 49 4.56 -12.33 16.54
CA TYR A 49 4.65 -13.69 16.01
C TYR A 49 3.33 -14.43 16.22
N ALA A 50 2.81 -15.03 15.14
CA ALA A 50 1.76 -16.03 15.25
C ALA A 50 2.36 -17.35 15.71
N VAL A 51 1.65 -18.04 16.61
CA VAL A 51 2.00 -19.36 17.12
C VAL A 51 0.86 -20.31 16.79
N ASP A 52 1.18 -21.46 16.18
CA ASP A 52 0.18 -22.45 15.82
C ASP A 52 -0.44 -23.11 17.07
N SER A 53 -1.74 -23.44 16.97
CA SER A 53 -2.53 -24.00 18.07
C SER A 53 -2.30 -25.48 18.32
N ASP A 54 -1.68 -26.21 17.38
CA ASP A 54 -1.72 -27.67 17.32
C ASP A 54 -0.61 -28.35 18.14
N SER A 55 -0.06 -27.70 19.16
CA SER A 55 0.96 -28.29 20.04
C SER A 55 0.54 -28.42 21.51
N ASP A 56 -0.76 -28.52 21.77
CA ASP A 56 -1.27 -28.92 23.09
C ASP A 56 -1.37 -30.46 23.17
N SER A 57 -0.28 -31.20 22.89
CA SER A 57 -0.12 -32.54 23.40
C SER A 57 0.64 -32.43 24.70
N ASP A 58 -0.10 -32.51 25.80
CA ASP A 58 0.43 -32.76 27.13
C ASP A 58 1.27 -34.04 27.07
N SER A 59 2.57 -33.91 27.07
CA SER A 59 3.46 -34.96 27.53
C SER A 59 4.28 -34.38 28.64
N ASP A 60 3.83 -34.64 29.89
CA ASP A 60 4.64 -34.59 31.07
C ASP A 60 5.87 -35.49 30.85
N SER A 61 6.99 -34.89 30.54
CA SER A 61 8.29 -35.53 30.72
C SER A 61 9.27 -34.45 31.17
N ASP A 62 9.61 -34.51 32.43
CA ASP A 62 10.78 -33.91 33.03
C ASP A 62 12.03 -34.32 32.23
N SER A 63 12.54 -33.42 31.41
CA SER A 63 13.95 -33.44 31.01
C SER A 63 14.35 -32.04 30.56
N ASP A 64 15.36 -31.49 31.21
CA ASP A 64 16.10 -30.29 30.88
C ASP A 64 16.80 -30.44 29.51
N THR A 65 16.03 -30.39 28.43
CA THR A 65 16.52 -30.20 27.07
C THR A 65 15.64 -29.16 26.41
N GLU A 66 16.29 -28.12 25.80
CA GLU A 66 15.67 -27.01 25.07
C GLU A 66 14.46 -27.51 24.26
N SER A 67 13.28 -27.05 24.65
CA SER A 67 12.02 -27.39 23.98
C SER A 67 12.13 -27.03 22.51
N VAL A 68 12.10 -28.04 21.64
CA VAL A 68 12.00 -27.94 20.18
C VAL A 68 10.90 -26.94 19.85
N GLY A 69 11.30 -25.82 19.27
CA GLY A 69 10.48 -24.61 19.18
C GLY A 69 9.20 -24.80 18.39
N LYS A 70 8.08 -24.47 19.03
CA LYS A 70 6.80 -24.24 18.38
C LYS A 70 7.02 -23.36 17.15
N SER A 71 6.53 -23.80 15.98
CA SER A 71 6.63 -23.02 14.74
C SER A 71 6.01 -21.65 14.95
N LYS A 72 6.84 -20.62 14.90
CA LYS A 72 6.41 -19.23 15.04
C LYS A 72 6.59 -18.48 13.73
N LYS A 73 5.55 -17.83 13.25
CA LYS A 73 5.55 -17.05 12.02
C LYS A 73 5.51 -15.57 12.34
N LEU A 74 6.46 -14.79 11.82
CA LEU A 74 6.42 -13.34 11.96
C LEU A 74 5.20 -12.78 11.20
N LEU A 75 4.34 -12.04 11.89
CA LEU A 75 3.18 -11.35 11.32
C LEU A 75 3.49 -9.88 11.04
N ILE A 76 4.13 -9.22 11.99
CA ILE A 76 4.33 -7.77 12.03
C ILE A 76 5.70 -7.47 12.61
N ARG A 77 6.35 -6.47 12.02
CA ARG A 77 7.47 -5.74 12.62
C ARG A 77 7.20 -4.25 12.49
N PHE A 78 7.01 -3.56 13.60
CA PHE A 78 6.64 -2.15 13.67
C PHE A 78 7.75 -1.31 14.28
N ARG A 79 8.13 -0.22 13.61
CA ARG A 79 9.20 0.69 14.06
C ARG A 79 8.74 2.14 13.91
N LYS A 80 8.83 2.89 14.98
CA LYS A 80 8.39 4.28 15.06
C LYS A 80 9.48 5.27 14.65
N ASN A 81 9.06 6.39 14.06
CA ASN A 81 9.86 7.57 13.80
C ASN A 81 11.19 7.26 13.07
N LYS A 82 11.12 6.46 12.00
CA LYS A 82 12.31 6.06 11.25
C LYS A 82 12.55 6.93 10.01
N LEU A 83 11.49 7.41 9.37
CA LEU A 83 11.58 8.07 8.07
C LEU A 83 11.95 9.56 8.19
N THR A 84 12.77 10.01 7.26
CA THR A 84 13.25 11.40 7.17
C THR A 84 12.11 12.35 6.78
N LYS A 85 11.86 13.36 7.60
CA LYS A 85 10.79 14.36 7.40
C LYS A 85 10.82 14.96 5.99
N LYS A 86 11.98 15.43 5.51
CA LYS A 86 12.10 16.01 4.18
C LYS A 86 11.71 15.05 3.05
N LYS A 87 12.11 13.78 3.13
CA LYS A 87 11.73 12.78 2.11
C LYS A 87 10.23 12.49 2.14
N ILE A 88 9.61 12.50 3.32
CA ILE A 88 8.16 12.38 3.48
C ILE A 88 7.44 13.56 2.81
N GLU A 89 7.89 14.78 3.07
CA GLU A 89 7.31 15.99 2.50
C GLU A 89 7.47 16.04 0.98
N ASP A 90 8.68 15.76 0.48
CA ASP A 90 8.95 15.69 -0.96
C ASP A 90 8.08 14.63 -1.66
N PHE A 91 7.88 13.47 -1.04
CA PHE A 91 6.97 12.45 -1.56
C PHE A 91 5.53 12.95 -1.57
N TYR A 92 5.05 13.51 -0.46
CA TYR A 92 3.69 14.00 -0.34
C TYR A 92 3.38 15.06 -1.42
N ASP A 93 4.21 16.08 -1.54
CA ASP A 93 4.00 17.21 -2.45
C ASP A 93 3.99 16.78 -3.93
N ASN A 94 4.74 15.72 -4.28
CA ASN A 94 4.81 15.24 -5.64
C ASN A 94 3.79 14.15 -5.99
N VAL A 95 3.11 13.54 -4.99
CA VAL A 95 2.24 12.38 -5.20
C VAL A 95 0.79 12.67 -4.85
N ILE A 96 0.50 13.61 -3.93
CA ILE A 96 -0.84 13.75 -3.36
C ILE A 96 -1.92 14.06 -4.41
N GLU A 97 -1.66 14.95 -5.37
CA GLU A 97 -2.65 15.28 -6.41
C GLU A 97 -3.06 14.05 -7.24
N PHE A 98 -2.08 13.18 -7.55
CA PHE A 98 -2.34 11.93 -8.24
C PHE A 98 -3.02 10.90 -7.34
N ALA A 99 -2.60 10.80 -6.07
CA ALA A 99 -3.17 9.87 -5.09
C ALA A 99 -4.64 10.18 -4.80
N GLU A 100 -5.07 11.43 -4.88
CA GLU A 100 -6.46 11.87 -4.70
C GLU A 100 -7.37 11.62 -5.90
N VAL A 101 -6.83 11.20 -7.05
CA VAL A 101 -7.65 10.84 -8.20
C VAL A 101 -8.52 9.63 -7.86
N GLU A 102 -9.81 9.77 -8.05
CA GLU A 102 -10.77 8.68 -7.84
C GLU A 102 -10.55 7.55 -8.85
N THR A 103 -10.60 6.34 -8.35
CA THR A 103 -10.54 5.10 -9.11
C THR A 103 -11.73 4.22 -8.77
N SER A 104 -12.01 3.24 -9.63
CA SER A 104 -13.00 2.21 -9.30
C SER A 104 -12.53 1.36 -8.13
N ALA A 105 -13.50 0.74 -7.45
CA ALA A 105 -13.27 -0.11 -6.30
C ALA A 105 -12.16 -1.14 -6.51
N ARG A 106 -11.46 -1.45 -5.43
CA ARG A 106 -10.46 -2.50 -5.34
C ARG A 106 -11.04 -3.87 -4.95
N GLY A 107 -12.23 -4.18 -5.44
CA GLY A 107 -12.92 -5.43 -5.17
C GLY A 107 -13.11 -5.64 -3.66
N VAL A 108 -12.70 -6.80 -3.15
CA VAL A 108 -12.90 -7.18 -1.75
C VAL A 108 -12.36 -6.15 -0.76
N ALA A 109 -11.17 -5.58 -1.01
CA ALA A 109 -10.56 -4.59 -0.12
C ALA A 109 -11.37 -3.28 0.01
N SER A 110 -12.27 -2.98 -0.94
CA SER A 110 -13.19 -1.83 -0.89
C SER A 110 -14.61 -2.17 -0.42
N GLY A 111 -14.79 -3.34 0.19
CA GLY A 111 -16.10 -3.77 0.67
C GLY A 111 -17.06 -4.18 -0.44
N SER A 112 -16.57 -4.34 -1.67
CA SER A 112 -17.41 -4.72 -2.79
C SER A 112 -16.84 -5.90 -3.56
N ASP A 113 -17.68 -6.86 -3.88
CA ASP A 113 -17.46 -7.73 -5.02
C ASP A 113 -18.44 -7.30 -6.11
N SER A 114 -17.96 -6.45 -7.02
CA SER A 114 -18.80 -5.86 -8.09
C SER A 114 -19.46 -6.91 -9.00
N ARG A 115 -18.91 -8.13 -9.03
CA ARG A 115 -19.50 -9.25 -9.78
C ARG A 115 -20.74 -9.83 -9.07
N ILE A 116 -20.80 -9.69 -7.73
CA ILE A 116 -21.89 -10.23 -6.92
C ILE A 116 -22.91 -9.13 -6.58
N THR A 117 -22.45 -7.96 -6.20
CA THR A 117 -23.30 -6.89 -5.64
C THR A 117 -23.60 -5.76 -6.61
N GLY A 118 -22.87 -5.65 -7.73
CA GLY A 118 -22.91 -4.46 -8.61
C GLY A 118 -22.39 -3.18 -7.95
N TYR A 119 -22.09 -3.20 -6.66
CA TYR A 119 -21.56 -2.05 -5.91
C TYR A 119 -20.10 -1.80 -6.26
N ASN A 120 -19.80 -0.62 -6.78
CA ASN A 120 -18.47 -0.23 -7.22
C ASN A 120 -18.13 1.19 -6.71
N PRO A 121 -17.83 1.34 -5.42
CA PRO A 121 -17.53 2.64 -4.83
C PRO A 121 -16.30 3.26 -5.48
N LYS A 122 -16.34 4.56 -5.70
CA LYS A 122 -15.16 5.33 -6.05
C LYS A 122 -14.30 5.51 -4.82
N ILE A 123 -13.03 5.22 -4.98
CA ILE A 123 -12.02 5.32 -3.92
C ILE A 123 -10.79 6.07 -4.41
N LYS A 124 -10.04 6.65 -3.49
CA LYS A 124 -8.76 7.29 -3.78
C LYS A 124 -7.62 6.31 -3.51
N SER A 125 -7.46 5.35 -4.45
CA SER A 125 -6.42 4.31 -4.37
C SER A 125 -5.71 4.18 -5.71
N ASN A 126 -4.45 4.59 -5.76
CA ASN A 126 -3.65 4.68 -6.97
C ASN A 126 -2.33 3.89 -6.83
N ILE A 127 -1.67 3.62 -7.96
CA ILE A 127 -0.42 2.85 -7.99
C ILE A 127 0.67 3.59 -8.75
N LEU A 128 1.89 3.49 -8.20
CA LEU A 128 3.14 3.95 -8.77
C LEU A 128 4.04 2.73 -9.10
N GLY A 129 5.05 2.93 -9.92
CA GLY A 129 5.97 1.87 -10.34
C GLY A 129 5.44 1.09 -11.53
N TYR A 130 5.39 -0.23 -11.41
CA TYR A 130 5.03 -1.14 -12.49
C TYR A 130 3.89 -2.07 -12.07
N ILE A 131 3.15 -2.59 -13.06
CA ILE A 131 2.00 -3.47 -12.84
C ILE A 131 1.87 -4.51 -13.96
N ASP A 132 1.35 -5.67 -13.60
CA ASP A 132 1.13 -6.84 -14.46
C ASP A 132 -0.29 -6.94 -15.06
N LYS A 133 -1.03 -5.83 -15.09
CA LYS A 133 -2.42 -5.80 -15.56
C LYS A 133 -2.66 -4.68 -16.55
N LEU A 134 -3.41 -5.00 -17.61
CA LEU A 134 -3.99 -4.02 -18.52
C LEU A 134 -5.41 -3.67 -18.08
N SER A 135 -5.80 -2.41 -18.28
CA SER A 135 -7.20 -2.01 -18.09
C SER A 135 -8.13 -2.67 -19.11
N VAL A 136 -9.43 -2.65 -18.85
CA VAL A 136 -10.44 -3.19 -19.77
C VAL A 136 -10.34 -2.52 -21.15
N SER A 137 -10.19 -1.19 -21.18
CA SER A 137 -10.02 -0.43 -22.42
C SER A 137 -8.74 -0.79 -23.17
N GLN A 138 -7.62 -0.98 -22.46
CA GLN A 138 -6.37 -1.40 -23.07
C GLN A 138 -6.47 -2.81 -23.68
N LYS A 139 -7.09 -3.74 -22.98
CA LYS A 139 -7.38 -5.10 -23.49
C LYS A 139 -8.24 -5.04 -24.74
N ALA A 140 -9.28 -4.21 -24.75
CA ALA A 140 -10.15 -4.03 -25.93
C ALA A 140 -9.40 -3.46 -27.16
N ILE A 141 -8.47 -2.51 -26.94
CA ILE A 141 -7.62 -1.98 -28.04
C ILE A 141 -6.74 -3.08 -28.61
N LEU A 142 -6.06 -3.87 -27.77
CA LEU A 142 -5.20 -4.96 -28.22
C LEU A 142 -6.00 -6.05 -28.96
N LYS A 143 -7.18 -6.41 -28.46
CA LYS A 143 -8.07 -7.38 -29.12
C LYS A 143 -8.48 -6.90 -30.52
N ARG A 144 -8.89 -5.63 -30.67
CA ARG A 144 -9.25 -5.04 -31.97
C ARG A 144 -8.09 -5.04 -32.98
N LYS A 145 -6.85 -4.95 -32.48
CA LYS A 145 -5.65 -4.98 -33.31
C LYS A 145 -5.08 -6.39 -33.55
N GLY A 146 -5.74 -7.45 -33.04
CA GLY A 146 -5.26 -8.81 -33.14
C GLY A 146 -3.91 -9.05 -32.44
N MET A 147 -3.56 -8.20 -31.44
CA MET A 147 -2.23 -8.22 -30.81
C MET A 147 -2.26 -8.90 -29.46
N LYS A 148 -1.33 -9.84 -29.27
CA LYS A 148 -0.99 -10.39 -27.95
C LYS A 148 0.29 -9.70 -27.46
N ILE A 149 0.22 -9.06 -26.30
CA ILE A 149 1.35 -8.38 -25.66
C ILE A 149 1.36 -8.73 -24.18
N LEU A 150 2.55 -8.92 -23.62
CA LEU A 150 2.75 -9.12 -22.19
C LEU A 150 2.07 -7.97 -21.41
N PRO A 151 1.23 -8.24 -20.38
CA PRO A 151 0.45 -7.22 -19.70
C PRO A 151 1.26 -6.34 -18.73
N VAL A 152 2.58 -6.57 -18.63
CA VAL A 152 3.48 -5.80 -17.75
C VAL A 152 3.73 -4.41 -18.33
N ARG A 153 3.59 -3.39 -17.51
CA ARG A 153 3.74 -2.00 -17.92
C ARG A 153 4.08 -1.07 -16.75
N GLU A 154 4.60 0.08 -17.10
CA GLU A 154 4.65 1.21 -16.16
C GLU A 154 3.23 1.68 -15.79
N THR A 155 3.09 2.23 -14.61
CA THR A 155 1.83 2.84 -14.15
C THR A 155 1.60 4.17 -14.86
N ARG A 156 0.37 4.70 -14.74
CA ARG A 156 0.03 6.01 -15.28
C ARG A 156 0.88 7.12 -14.64
N PHE A 157 1.15 7.03 -13.34
CA PHE A 157 1.96 8.03 -12.66
C PHE A 157 3.37 8.12 -13.24
N ASN A 158 4.06 6.98 -13.39
CA ASN A 158 5.41 6.96 -13.93
C ASN A 158 5.48 7.51 -15.37
N ARG A 159 4.48 7.18 -16.17
CA ARG A 159 4.45 7.59 -17.57
C ARG A 159 4.14 9.08 -17.76
N ASP A 160 3.16 9.61 -17.01
CA ASP A 160 2.60 10.94 -17.23
C ASP A 160 3.25 12.00 -16.31
N TYR A 161 3.89 11.58 -15.22
CA TYR A 161 4.54 12.44 -14.22
C TYR A 161 5.95 11.93 -13.84
N PRO A 162 6.87 11.75 -14.82
CA PRO A 162 8.17 11.14 -14.56
C PRO A 162 9.05 11.94 -13.59
N GLU A 163 8.96 13.28 -13.60
CA GLU A 163 9.69 14.16 -12.67
C GLU A 163 9.18 14.02 -11.23
N ASN A 164 7.86 14.00 -11.04
CA ASN A 164 7.25 13.76 -9.73
C ASN A 164 7.61 12.36 -9.21
N PHE A 165 7.60 11.34 -10.10
CA PHE A 165 8.02 10.00 -9.72
C PHE A 165 9.49 9.98 -9.27
N ALA A 166 10.38 10.66 -9.99
CA ALA A 166 11.79 10.76 -9.60
C ALA A 166 11.97 11.38 -8.20
N LYS A 167 11.16 12.42 -7.86
CA LYS A 167 11.15 13.06 -6.54
C LYS A 167 10.51 12.20 -5.44
N ALA A 168 9.65 11.25 -5.79
CA ALA A 168 9.06 10.28 -4.85
C ALA A 168 10.02 9.12 -4.51
N VAL A 169 10.94 8.76 -5.40
CA VAL A 169 11.85 7.62 -5.24
C VAL A 169 12.73 7.69 -3.97
N PRO A 170 13.26 8.83 -3.51
CA PRO A 170 14.09 8.89 -2.30
C PRO A 170 13.42 8.34 -1.04
N LEU A 171 12.11 8.59 -0.83
CA LEU A 171 11.38 7.99 0.28
C LEU A 171 11.21 6.47 0.10
N ILE A 172 10.90 6.02 -1.12
CA ILE A 172 10.74 4.59 -1.41
C ILE A 172 12.04 3.82 -1.16
N LYS A 173 13.20 4.42 -1.48
CA LYS A 173 14.52 3.86 -1.17
C LYS A 173 14.77 3.78 0.33
N GLU A 174 14.44 4.81 1.07
CA GLU A 174 14.59 4.81 2.53
C GLU A 174 13.73 3.74 3.20
N ILE A 175 12.51 3.50 2.69
CA ILE A 175 11.66 2.38 3.15
C ILE A 175 12.35 1.05 2.86
N ASP A 176 12.98 0.88 1.69
CA ASP A 176 13.72 -0.33 1.30
C ASP A 176 14.97 -0.57 2.17
N GLU A 177 15.71 0.50 2.50
CA GLU A 177 16.87 0.46 3.41
C GLU A 177 16.47 0.00 4.82
N TYR A 178 15.35 0.50 5.34
CA TYR A 178 14.83 0.06 6.62
C TYR A 178 14.21 -1.34 6.55
N TYR A 179 13.67 -1.77 5.42
CA TYR A 179 13.24 -3.14 5.20
C TYR A 179 14.41 -4.12 5.31
N GLU A 180 15.54 -3.81 4.67
CA GLU A 180 16.79 -4.57 4.81
C GLU A 180 17.25 -4.64 6.27
N LYS A 181 17.22 -3.51 6.98
CA LYS A 181 17.69 -3.41 8.36
C LYS A 181 16.82 -4.18 9.35
N TYR A 182 15.50 -4.09 9.21
CA TYR A 182 14.58 -4.59 10.24
C TYR A 182 13.95 -5.95 9.91
N ALA A 183 13.90 -6.37 8.66
CA ALA A 183 13.40 -7.68 8.25
C ALA A 183 14.30 -8.34 7.19
N PRO A 184 15.60 -8.52 7.50
CA PRO A 184 16.62 -8.94 6.52
C PRO A 184 16.32 -10.30 5.89
N GLU A 185 15.72 -11.23 6.62
CA GLU A 185 15.35 -12.56 6.12
C GLU A 185 14.33 -12.51 4.99
N TYR A 186 13.32 -11.64 5.10
CA TYR A 186 12.30 -11.40 4.07
C TYR A 186 12.82 -10.50 2.94
N TYR A 187 13.55 -9.44 3.31
CA TYR A 187 14.19 -8.54 2.36
C TYR A 187 15.11 -9.28 1.39
N LYS A 188 15.99 -10.15 1.89
CA LYS A 188 16.94 -10.89 1.07
C LYS A 188 16.27 -11.69 -0.03
N LYS A 189 15.20 -12.41 0.31
CA LYS A 189 14.41 -13.19 -0.65
C LYS A 189 13.73 -12.30 -1.70
N GLN A 190 13.05 -11.26 -1.25
CA GLN A 190 12.38 -10.31 -2.15
C GLN A 190 13.38 -9.57 -3.04
N ARG A 191 14.53 -9.13 -2.49
CA ARG A 191 15.60 -8.45 -3.22
C ARG A 191 16.22 -9.32 -4.30
N GLN A 192 16.41 -10.60 -4.01
CA GLN A 192 16.89 -11.57 -4.99
C GLN A 192 15.96 -11.65 -6.20
N LYS A 193 14.65 -11.75 -5.98
CA LYS A 193 13.64 -11.72 -7.06
C LYS A 193 13.64 -10.38 -7.79
N ALA A 194 13.65 -9.27 -7.07
CA ALA A 194 13.67 -7.93 -7.66
C ALA A 194 14.90 -7.70 -8.56
N ASN A 195 16.03 -8.32 -8.27
CA ASN A 195 17.23 -8.21 -9.10
C ASN A 195 17.14 -8.99 -10.43
N GLN A 196 16.22 -9.93 -10.55
CA GLN A 196 16.02 -10.72 -11.77
C GLN A 196 15.11 -10.02 -12.79
N THR A 197 14.39 -8.98 -12.40
CA THR A 197 13.50 -8.24 -13.30
C THR A 197 13.98 -6.80 -13.52
N PRO A 198 13.89 -6.26 -14.76
CA PRO A 198 14.13 -4.85 -15.02
C PRO A 198 12.94 -3.97 -14.60
N PHE A 199 11.75 -4.53 -14.35
CA PHE A 199 10.54 -3.82 -13.96
C PHE A 199 10.45 -3.62 -12.46
N LYS A 200 11.46 -2.95 -11.86
CA LYS A 200 11.49 -2.57 -10.47
C LYS A 200 11.73 -1.08 -10.29
N ILE A 201 11.33 -0.53 -9.17
CA ILE A 201 11.65 0.84 -8.80
C ILE A 201 13.16 0.91 -8.54
N CYS A 202 13.82 1.86 -9.20
CA CYS A 202 15.28 1.94 -9.26
C CYS A 202 15.92 1.91 -7.87
N GLY A 203 16.82 0.94 -7.68
CA GLY A 203 17.59 0.79 -6.43
C GLY A 203 16.85 0.07 -5.30
N THR A 204 15.59 -0.39 -5.48
CA THR A 204 14.81 -1.02 -4.43
C THR A 204 14.46 -2.49 -4.70
N SER A 205 13.91 -3.17 -3.69
CA SER A 205 13.31 -4.51 -3.80
C SER A 205 11.85 -4.47 -4.26
N PHE A 206 11.30 -3.29 -4.56
CA PHE A 206 9.89 -3.11 -4.90
C PHE A 206 9.66 -2.94 -6.40
N THR A 207 8.56 -3.50 -6.88
CA THR A 207 8.06 -3.26 -8.25
C THR A 207 6.94 -2.23 -8.27
N THR A 208 6.19 -2.14 -7.18
CA THR A 208 4.92 -1.40 -7.10
C THR A 208 4.78 -0.71 -5.75
N VAL A 209 4.17 0.47 -5.79
CA VAL A 209 3.72 1.20 -4.60
C VAL A 209 2.24 1.49 -4.76
N THR A 210 1.43 1.14 -3.76
CA THR A 210 0.03 1.57 -3.66
C THR A 210 -0.07 2.78 -2.75
N THR A 211 -0.82 3.78 -3.17
CA THR A 211 -1.18 4.95 -2.36
C THR A 211 -2.68 4.95 -2.11
N ASN A 212 -3.09 5.19 -0.86
CA ASN A 212 -4.51 5.30 -0.48
C ASN A 212 -4.72 6.57 0.34
N VAL A 213 -5.71 7.37 -0.03
CA VAL A 213 -6.07 8.62 0.70
C VAL A 213 -7.39 8.41 1.42
N ASN A 214 -7.36 8.49 2.77
CA ASN A 214 -8.53 8.36 3.64
C ASN A 214 -9.37 7.11 3.32
N PHE A 215 -8.72 6.03 2.92
CA PHE A 215 -9.38 4.82 2.48
C PHE A 215 -9.39 3.77 3.59
N GLN A 216 -10.58 3.37 4.02
CA GLN A 216 -10.78 2.24 4.91
C GLN A 216 -10.80 0.95 4.08
N THR A 217 -9.91 0.01 4.37
CA THR A 217 -9.93 -1.32 3.75
C THR A 217 -10.82 -2.27 4.55
N ALA A 218 -11.63 -3.05 3.83
CA ALA A 218 -12.37 -4.18 4.38
C ALA A 218 -11.44 -5.40 4.59
N ILE A 219 -11.89 -6.41 5.29
CA ILE A 219 -11.15 -7.66 5.55
C ILE A 219 -10.76 -8.33 4.23
N HIS A 220 -9.45 -8.49 4.01
CA HIS A 220 -8.90 -9.15 2.83
C HIS A 220 -7.52 -9.74 3.10
N LYS A 221 -7.03 -10.53 2.17
CA LYS A 221 -5.63 -10.93 2.01
C LYS A 221 -5.15 -10.40 0.67
N ASP A 222 -3.93 -9.87 0.59
CA ASP A 222 -3.37 -9.45 -0.69
C ASP A 222 -3.03 -10.67 -1.55
N LYS A 223 -3.48 -10.61 -2.79
CA LYS A 223 -3.23 -11.63 -3.80
C LYS A 223 -2.34 -11.07 -4.89
N GLY A 224 -1.17 -11.60 -5.02
CA GLY A 224 -0.24 -11.24 -6.08
C GLY A 224 0.98 -10.46 -5.61
N ASP A 225 1.12 -10.24 -4.33
CA ASP A 225 2.36 -9.86 -3.69
C ASP A 225 3.24 -11.10 -3.50
N ASP A 226 4.54 -10.92 -3.35
CA ASP A 226 5.48 -12.01 -3.15
C ASP A 226 5.26 -12.68 -1.79
N GLU A 227 5.00 -13.99 -1.78
CA GLU A 227 4.72 -14.76 -0.55
C GLU A 227 5.92 -14.85 0.40
N GLU A 228 7.13 -14.68 -0.11
CA GLU A 228 8.36 -14.68 0.68
C GLU A 228 8.77 -13.27 1.14
N GLY A 229 8.07 -12.23 0.68
CA GLY A 229 8.28 -10.83 1.05
C GLY A 229 7.22 -10.33 2.04
N PHE A 230 7.39 -9.07 2.45
CA PHE A 230 6.42 -8.36 3.30
C PHE A 230 5.86 -7.13 2.58
N GLY A 231 4.63 -6.78 2.91
CA GLY A 231 4.09 -5.46 2.65
C GLY A 231 4.77 -4.44 3.56
N ASN A 232 5.24 -3.34 2.99
CA ASN A 232 5.91 -2.26 3.71
C ASN A 232 5.00 -1.05 3.73
N LEU A 233 4.29 -0.85 4.85
CA LEU A 233 3.32 0.22 5.02
C LEU A 233 3.94 1.39 5.78
N VAL A 234 3.76 2.60 5.23
CA VAL A 234 4.03 3.87 5.90
C VAL A 234 2.83 4.81 5.77
N VAL A 235 2.74 5.80 6.66
CA VAL A 235 1.64 6.77 6.67
C VAL A 235 2.19 8.19 6.68
N ILE A 236 1.62 9.03 5.83
CA ILE A 236 1.82 10.48 5.84
C ILE A 236 0.50 11.14 6.27
N GLU A 237 0.59 12.02 7.25
CA GLU A 237 -0.56 12.68 7.86
C GLU A 237 -0.54 14.18 7.61
N LYS A 238 -1.71 14.74 7.33
CA LYS A 238 -1.99 16.19 7.40
C LYS A 238 -3.28 16.39 8.20
N GLY A 239 -3.32 17.42 9.04
CA GLY A 239 -4.42 17.61 9.99
C GLY A 239 -4.47 16.52 11.08
N LYS A 240 -5.57 16.48 11.85
CA LYS A 240 -5.74 15.54 12.96
C LYS A 240 -6.86 14.54 12.68
N TYR A 241 -6.63 13.29 13.02
CA TYR A 241 -7.64 12.24 12.98
C TYR A 241 -7.35 11.18 14.05
N SER A 242 -8.33 10.33 14.33
CA SER A 242 -8.21 9.12 15.14
C SER A 242 -8.68 7.90 14.36
N GLY A 243 -8.38 6.70 14.85
CA GLY A 243 -8.70 5.48 14.13
C GLY A 243 -7.73 5.20 12.97
N ALA A 244 -8.20 4.45 11.98
CA ALA A 244 -7.46 4.01 10.80
C ALA A 244 -6.28 3.06 11.09
N GLU A 245 -6.23 2.45 12.25
CA GLU A 245 -5.24 1.44 12.62
C GLU A 245 -5.28 0.27 11.61
N THR A 246 -4.11 -0.26 11.28
CA THR A 246 -3.98 -1.46 10.45
C THR A 246 -4.13 -2.68 11.35
N CYS A 247 -5.14 -3.51 11.09
CA CYS A 247 -5.58 -4.57 11.99
C CYS A 247 -5.47 -5.95 11.37
N PHE A 248 -5.20 -6.94 12.22
CA PHE A 248 -5.23 -8.36 11.96
C PHE A 248 -6.37 -8.98 12.79
N PRO A 249 -7.61 -8.92 12.30
CA PRO A 249 -8.79 -9.27 13.09
C PRO A 249 -8.80 -10.72 13.56
N GLN A 250 -8.18 -11.63 12.81
CA GLN A 250 -8.05 -13.02 13.21
C GLN A 250 -7.26 -13.23 14.51
N TYR A 251 -6.42 -12.26 14.86
CA TYR A 251 -5.59 -12.27 16.07
C TYR A 251 -6.04 -11.24 17.11
N GLY A 252 -7.06 -10.44 16.81
CA GLY A 252 -7.57 -9.38 17.67
C GLY A 252 -6.60 -8.21 17.90
N ILE A 253 -5.65 -7.98 16.98
CA ILE A 253 -4.63 -6.95 17.13
C ILE A 253 -4.70 -5.89 16.02
N GLY A 254 -4.34 -4.65 16.37
CA GLY A 254 -4.15 -3.54 15.46
C GLY A 254 -2.82 -2.82 15.72
N VAL A 255 -2.38 -2.03 14.75
CA VAL A 255 -1.16 -1.20 14.83
C VAL A 255 -1.51 0.23 14.46
N ASP A 256 -1.19 1.16 15.33
CA ASP A 256 -1.39 2.60 15.14
C ASP A 256 -0.20 3.21 14.39
N VAL A 257 -0.19 3.03 13.06
CA VAL A 257 0.89 3.54 12.19
C VAL A 257 0.65 5.02 11.92
N ARG A 258 1.61 5.84 12.34
CA ARG A 258 1.55 7.31 12.24
C ARG A 258 2.69 7.87 11.39
N TYR A 259 2.76 9.19 11.29
CA TYR A 259 3.77 9.92 10.54
C TYR A 259 5.20 9.48 10.91
N GLY A 260 5.98 9.09 9.91
CA GLY A 260 7.37 8.66 10.08
C GLY A 260 7.58 7.23 10.55
N ASP A 261 6.51 6.48 10.84
CA ASP A 261 6.54 5.08 11.24
C ASP A 261 6.64 4.16 10.02
N VAL A 262 7.18 2.95 10.23
CA VAL A 262 7.22 1.88 9.23
C VAL A 262 6.65 0.60 9.82
N LEU A 263 5.72 -0.02 9.09
CA LEU A 263 5.14 -1.32 9.42
C LEU A 263 5.48 -2.31 8.31
N TYR A 264 6.23 -3.36 8.65
CA TYR A 264 6.43 -4.55 7.83
C TYR A 264 5.41 -5.58 8.25
N MET A 265 4.62 -6.07 7.31
CA MET A 265 3.51 -6.96 7.63
C MET A 265 3.34 -8.09 6.62
N ASN A 266 2.94 -9.25 7.13
CA ASN A 266 2.54 -10.36 6.30
C ASN A 266 1.15 -10.09 5.70
N VAL A 267 1.12 -9.60 4.47
CA VAL A 267 -0.12 -9.23 3.76
C VAL A 267 -0.96 -10.45 3.31
N HIS A 268 -0.43 -11.67 3.44
CA HIS A 268 -1.14 -12.92 3.15
C HIS A 268 -2.01 -13.39 4.32
N GLU A 269 -1.89 -12.73 5.49
CA GLU A 269 -2.83 -12.88 6.60
C GLU A 269 -4.02 -11.92 6.44
N TRP A 270 -5.16 -12.26 7.07
CA TRP A 270 -6.34 -11.41 7.04
C TRP A 270 -6.07 -10.07 7.72
N HIS A 271 -6.24 -8.99 6.96
CA HIS A 271 -6.03 -7.64 7.48
C HIS A 271 -7.09 -6.65 6.97
N ALA A 272 -7.23 -5.55 7.68
CA ALA A 272 -8.19 -4.49 7.41
C ALA A 272 -7.75 -3.20 8.12
N ASN A 273 -8.47 -2.09 7.88
CA ASN A 273 -8.30 -0.87 8.67
C ASN A 273 -9.55 -0.55 9.49
N LEU A 274 -9.37 -0.05 10.70
CA LEU A 274 -10.45 0.59 11.45
C LEU A 274 -10.94 1.86 10.74
N PRO A 275 -12.18 2.32 11.01
CA PRO A 275 -12.68 3.55 10.45
C PRO A 275 -11.84 4.75 10.91
N MET A 276 -11.59 5.68 10.00
CA MET A 276 -10.94 6.96 10.28
C MET A 276 -11.97 8.00 10.73
N LYS A 277 -11.72 8.65 11.86
CA LYS A 277 -12.52 9.78 12.37
C LYS A 277 -11.70 11.06 12.23
N LYS A 278 -12.08 11.93 11.30
CA LYS A 278 -11.44 13.22 11.10
C LYS A 278 -11.80 14.19 12.22
N SER A 279 -10.80 14.98 12.66
CA SER A 279 -10.99 16.09 13.62
C SER A 279 -11.06 17.46 12.92
N GLY A 280 -11.09 17.50 11.59
CA GLY A 280 -11.17 18.68 10.73
C GLY A 280 -11.33 18.25 9.27
N GLU A 281 -11.83 19.13 8.40
CA GLU A 281 -12.07 18.81 6.98
C GLU A 281 -10.78 18.55 6.21
N ASP A 282 -9.70 19.22 6.57
CA ASP A 282 -8.37 19.11 5.97
C ASP A 282 -7.60 17.84 6.37
N ALA A 283 -8.14 17.06 7.33
CA ALA A 283 -7.50 15.84 7.79
C ALA A 283 -7.34 14.80 6.66
N LYS A 284 -6.08 14.49 6.36
CA LYS A 284 -5.69 13.51 5.33
C LYS A 284 -4.74 12.48 5.89
N ARG A 285 -5.01 11.22 5.59
CA ARG A 285 -4.14 10.07 5.80
C ARG A 285 -3.78 9.49 4.45
N LEU A 286 -2.55 9.69 4.01
CA LEU A 286 -1.98 9.03 2.84
C LEU A 286 -1.21 7.81 3.31
N SER A 287 -1.74 6.61 3.10
CA SER A 287 -0.98 5.38 3.31
C SER A 287 -0.28 4.95 2.02
N ILE A 288 0.93 4.44 2.17
CA ILE A 288 1.83 4.01 1.11
C ILE A 288 2.22 2.58 1.44
N VAL A 289 2.00 1.66 0.50
CA VAL A 289 2.40 0.25 0.64
C VAL A 289 3.36 -0.09 -0.49
N CYS A 290 4.61 -0.44 -0.14
CA CYS A 290 5.64 -0.84 -1.07
C CYS A 290 5.78 -2.37 -1.08
N TYR A 291 5.81 -2.99 -2.26
CA TYR A 291 5.84 -4.45 -2.39
C TYR A 291 6.39 -4.91 -3.75
N LEU A 292 6.72 -6.20 -3.83
CA LEU A 292 7.05 -6.88 -5.08
C LEU A 292 5.82 -7.66 -5.56
N ARG A 293 5.44 -7.47 -6.82
CA ARG A 293 4.36 -8.24 -7.45
C ARG A 293 4.92 -9.53 -8.03
N TYR A 294 4.46 -10.68 -7.51
CA TYR A 294 4.91 -12.00 -7.94
C TYR A 294 4.71 -12.24 -9.44
N ASN A 295 3.50 -12.05 -9.95
CA ASN A 295 3.21 -12.28 -11.38
C ASN A 295 4.02 -11.36 -12.31
N LEU A 296 4.31 -10.13 -11.89
CA LEU A 296 5.16 -9.23 -12.66
C LEU A 296 6.58 -9.79 -12.73
N TRP A 297 7.14 -10.18 -11.59
CA TRP A 297 8.47 -10.79 -11.53
C TRP A 297 8.52 -12.07 -12.35
N ASP A 298 7.58 -12.98 -12.16
CA ASP A 298 7.56 -14.28 -12.86
C ASP A 298 7.55 -14.12 -14.38
N MET A 299 6.73 -13.21 -14.90
CA MET A 299 6.67 -12.90 -16.32
C MET A 299 7.91 -12.20 -16.88
N THR A 300 8.77 -11.60 -16.06
CA THR A 300 9.84 -10.71 -16.51
C THR A 300 11.23 -11.04 -15.96
N LYS A 301 11.38 -12.07 -15.15
CA LYS A 301 12.63 -12.45 -14.47
C LYS A 301 13.81 -12.77 -15.39
N HIS A 302 13.54 -13.06 -16.67
CA HIS A 302 14.58 -13.29 -17.68
C HIS A 302 14.70 -12.16 -18.71
N MET A 303 13.98 -11.05 -18.49
CA MET A 303 13.94 -9.95 -19.45
C MET A 303 15.13 -9.01 -19.26
N SER A 304 15.82 -8.66 -20.35
CA SER A 304 16.86 -7.64 -20.32
C SER A 304 16.27 -6.22 -20.25
N LYS A 305 17.08 -5.24 -19.85
CA LYS A 305 16.70 -3.80 -19.87
C LYS A 305 16.34 -3.33 -21.28
N ASN A 306 17.03 -3.81 -22.31
CA ASN A 306 16.73 -3.47 -23.71
C ASN A 306 15.39 -4.03 -24.15
N THR A 307 15.09 -5.29 -23.77
CA THR A 307 13.79 -5.91 -24.03
C THR A 307 12.66 -5.15 -23.32
N MET A 308 12.87 -4.74 -22.07
CA MET A 308 11.93 -3.88 -21.34
C MET A 308 11.68 -2.56 -22.06
N ALA A 309 12.74 -1.87 -22.51
CA ALA A 309 12.62 -0.59 -23.21
C ALA A 309 11.83 -0.74 -24.51
N ASN A 310 12.11 -1.78 -25.30
CA ASN A 310 11.38 -2.08 -26.53
C ASN A 310 9.91 -2.43 -26.27
N HIS A 311 9.64 -3.24 -25.26
CA HIS A 311 8.29 -3.59 -24.83
C HIS A 311 7.51 -2.35 -24.39
N THR A 312 8.09 -1.48 -23.56
CA THR A 312 7.48 -0.23 -23.08
C THR A 312 7.18 0.72 -24.25
N ARG A 313 8.13 0.88 -25.18
CA ARG A 313 7.94 1.69 -26.40
C ARG A 313 6.79 1.15 -27.24
N LYS A 314 6.74 -0.17 -27.47
CA LYS A 314 5.66 -0.83 -28.22
C LYS A 314 4.30 -0.61 -27.55
N LEU A 315 4.19 -0.79 -26.23
CA LEU A 315 2.95 -0.52 -25.50
C LEU A 315 2.53 0.95 -25.59
N ARG A 316 3.46 1.90 -25.42
CA ARG A 316 3.17 3.34 -25.55
C ARG A 316 2.65 3.70 -26.93
N SER A 317 3.24 3.16 -28.01
CA SER A 317 2.78 3.42 -29.39
C SER A 317 1.38 2.89 -29.66
N ILE A 318 1.00 1.76 -29.05
CA ILE A 318 -0.31 1.13 -29.24
C ILE A 318 -1.39 1.81 -28.40
N LEU A 319 -1.07 2.14 -27.14
CA LEU A 319 -2.02 2.60 -26.14
C LEU A 319 -2.00 4.12 -25.92
N GLY A 320 -0.94 4.81 -26.34
CA GLY A 320 -0.65 6.22 -25.98
C GLY A 320 -1.50 7.29 -26.65
N LYS A 321 -2.25 6.98 -27.73
CA LYS A 321 -2.98 8.01 -28.50
C LYS A 321 -4.28 8.53 -27.83
N ASN A 322 -4.79 7.87 -26.79
CA ASN A 322 -6.06 8.25 -26.16
C ASN A 322 -5.91 9.08 -24.85
N VAL A 323 -4.71 9.23 -24.31
CA VAL A 323 -4.50 9.87 -22.99
C VAL A 323 -4.30 11.38 -23.08
N THR A 324 -3.85 11.88 -24.23
CA THR A 324 -3.47 13.29 -24.43
C THR A 324 -4.64 14.28 -24.52
N LYS A 325 -5.87 13.85 -24.82
CA LYS A 325 -7.02 14.77 -24.93
C LYS A 325 -7.56 15.24 -23.58
N ASP A 326 -7.68 14.33 -22.60
CA ASP A 326 -8.27 14.68 -21.30
C ASP A 326 -7.35 15.54 -20.43
N MET A 327 -6.02 15.38 -20.54
CA MET A 327 -5.05 16.16 -19.75
C MET A 327 -4.85 17.57 -20.29
N LYS A 328 -4.90 17.78 -21.61
CA LYS A 328 -4.87 19.13 -22.20
C LYS A 328 -6.05 19.99 -21.75
N ASN A 329 -7.21 19.36 -21.51
CA ASN A 329 -8.39 20.07 -21.00
C ASN A 329 -8.28 20.39 -19.52
N LYS A 330 -7.73 19.49 -18.65
CA LYS A 330 -7.53 19.77 -17.23
C LYS A 330 -6.46 20.84 -16.99
N ASN A 331 -5.35 20.81 -17.73
CA ASN A 331 -4.33 21.86 -17.62
C ASN A 331 -4.81 23.23 -18.10
N ARG A 332 -5.73 23.29 -19.09
CA ARG A 332 -6.39 24.54 -19.48
C ARG A 332 -7.29 25.07 -18.37
N THR A 333 -8.08 24.21 -17.71
CA THR A 333 -8.98 24.62 -16.61
C THR A 333 -8.21 25.12 -15.39
N ASN A 334 -7.09 24.44 -15.02
CA ASN A 334 -6.24 24.87 -13.90
C ASN A 334 -5.49 26.19 -14.20
N LYS A 335 -5.08 26.42 -15.45
CA LYS A 335 -4.47 27.68 -15.87
C LYS A 335 -5.49 28.83 -15.89
N TYR A 336 -6.75 28.54 -16.22
CA TYR A 336 -7.85 29.52 -16.19
C TYR A 336 -8.20 29.90 -14.75
N ASN A 337 -8.27 28.96 -13.83
CA ASN A 337 -8.56 29.19 -12.41
C ASN A 337 -7.43 29.95 -11.68
N LYS A 338 -6.14 29.71 -12.04
CA LYS A 338 -5.03 30.50 -11.52
C LYS A 338 -5.06 31.95 -11.98
N ASN A 339 -5.53 32.22 -13.19
CA ASN A 339 -5.63 33.60 -13.71
C ASN A 339 -6.81 34.38 -13.11
N ILE A 340 -7.87 33.71 -12.64
CA ILE A 340 -9.00 34.35 -11.97
C ILE A 340 -8.65 34.74 -10.54
N SER A 341 -7.82 33.98 -9.83
CA SER A 341 -7.37 34.28 -8.47
C SER A 341 -6.35 35.46 -8.36
N SER A 342 -5.83 35.93 -9.48
CA SER A 342 -4.85 37.03 -9.56
C SER A 342 -5.44 38.39 -9.94
N ILE A 343 -6.77 38.52 -10.06
CA ILE A 343 -7.42 39.82 -10.33
C ILE A 343 -7.59 40.57 -9.01
N PRO A 344 -6.95 41.75 -8.81
CA PRO A 344 -7.12 42.52 -7.58
C PRO A 344 -8.54 43.04 -7.47
N ASN A 345 -9.18 42.83 -6.32
CA ASN A 345 -10.47 43.39 -5.96
C ASN A 345 -10.41 44.96 -6.05
N LYS A 346 -11.00 45.52 -7.09
CA LYS A 346 -11.25 47.00 -7.15
C LYS A 346 -12.25 47.37 -6.05
N LYS A 347 -11.78 48.06 -5.04
CA LYS A 347 -12.61 48.68 -4.00
C LYS A 347 -13.68 49.58 -4.65
N SER A 348 -14.94 49.27 -4.39
CA SER A 348 -16.05 50.16 -4.73
C SER A 348 -15.93 51.49 -3.95
N LYS A 349 -15.77 52.60 -4.67
CA LYS A 349 -15.91 53.92 -4.09
C LYS A 349 -17.40 54.17 -3.83
N THR A 350 -17.76 54.31 -2.58
CA THR A 350 -19.06 54.82 -2.13
C THR A 350 -19.18 56.26 -2.53
N LEU A 351 -20.09 56.59 -3.43
CA LEU A 351 -20.56 57.96 -3.69
C LEU A 351 -21.47 58.37 -2.54
N LYS A 352 -21.05 59.38 -1.76
CA LYS A 352 -21.93 60.12 -0.86
C LYS A 352 -22.76 61.11 -1.71
N ALA A 353 -24.09 60.91 -1.68
CA ALA A 353 -25.04 61.88 -2.18
C ALA A 353 -25.17 63.05 -1.15
N ARG A 354 -25.20 64.23 -1.69
CA ARG A 354 -25.69 65.45 -1.00
C ARG A 354 -27.19 65.51 -1.12
#